data_4f0f265c8133141858b2a418578142d9
#
_entry.id   4f0f265c8133141858b2a418578142d9
#
_cell.length_a   1.000
_cell.length_b   1.000
_cell.length_c   1.000
_cell.angle_alpha   90.00
_cell.angle_beta   90.00
_cell.angle_gamma   90.00
#
_symmetry.space_group_name_H-M   'P 1'
#
loop_
_entity.id
_entity.type
_entity.pdbx_description
1 polymer ?
#
loop_
_entity_poly.entity_id
_entity_poly.type
_entity_poly.pdbx_seq_one_letter_code
_entity_poly.pdbx_strand_id
1 'polypeptide(L)'
;MDVVIRQIQKRDFTAARKFAIKGMHLDWYASGGLEMYLYSKYFWYLEITRATRAIGAYMNNALIGVLLVDMDNQPKVFRSLWYSLYVKLAAFIINIGYKDASSTYDQANKELLAAYKARKETDGELNFFAVDPNIKGKGLGTLLLNELERLEKGKHIYLFTDSGSTYQFYSHRGFDEVGRKDVALQIHGKEVPLTCLLFSKTF
;
A
#
# COMPACT_ATOMS: atom_id res chain seq x y z
N MET A 1 -1.46 -5.66 -27.27
CA MET A 1 -0.25 -5.43 -26.44
C MET A 1 -0.40 -6.28 -25.20
N ASP A 2 0.50 -7.20 -25.00
CA ASP A 2 0.40 -8.16 -23.93
C ASP A 2 0.96 -7.59 -22.62
N VAL A 3 0.24 -7.82 -21.54
CA VAL A 3 0.70 -7.49 -20.18
C VAL A 3 1.43 -8.70 -19.61
N VAL A 4 2.67 -8.50 -19.17
CA VAL A 4 3.49 -9.54 -18.54
C VAL A 4 3.53 -9.30 -17.03
N ILE A 5 3.20 -10.32 -16.24
CA ILE A 5 3.31 -10.29 -14.79
C ILE A 5 4.63 -10.95 -14.38
N ARG A 6 5.43 -10.24 -13.58
CA ARG A 6 6.70 -10.76 -13.03
C ARG A 6 7.10 -10.00 -11.78
N GLN A 7 8.09 -10.52 -11.05
CA GLN A 7 8.68 -9.82 -9.91
C GLN A 7 9.31 -8.50 -10.34
N ILE A 8 9.08 -7.41 -9.56
CA ILE A 8 9.70 -6.11 -9.81
C ILE A 8 11.20 -6.15 -9.52
N GLN A 9 11.92 -5.20 -10.11
CA GLN A 9 13.35 -5.03 -9.94
C GLN A 9 13.66 -3.65 -9.35
N LYS A 10 14.87 -3.45 -8.82
CA LYS A 10 15.27 -2.14 -8.24
C LYS A 10 15.15 -0.96 -9.22
N ARG A 11 15.34 -1.21 -10.52
CA ARG A 11 15.16 -0.19 -11.56
C ARG A 11 13.72 0.33 -11.67
N ASP A 12 12.75 -0.44 -11.20
CA ASP A 12 11.32 -0.12 -11.28
C ASP A 12 10.85 0.77 -10.11
N PHE A 13 11.67 0.91 -9.05
CA PHE A 13 11.29 1.63 -7.83
C PHE A 13 10.87 3.08 -8.06
N THR A 14 11.51 3.76 -9.03
CA THR A 14 11.15 5.14 -9.37
C THR A 14 9.75 5.22 -10.01
N ALA A 15 9.39 4.27 -10.86
CA ALA A 15 8.06 4.20 -11.46
C ALA A 15 7.00 3.86 -10.38
N ALA A 16 7.26 2.85 -9.54
CA ALA A 16 6.37 2.46 -8.45
C ALA A 16 6.08 3.62 -7.47
N ARG A 17 7.11 4.42 -7.12
CA ARG A 17 6.93 5.64 -6.31
C ARG A 17 6.02 6.67 -6.96
N LYS A 18 6.11 6.85 -8.28
CA LYS A 18 5.21 7.77 -9.01
C LYS A 18 3.76 7.30 -8.95
N PHE A 19 3.52 5.99 -8.98
CA PHE A 19 2.19 5.43 -8.81
C PHE A 19 1.66 5.67 -7.39
N ALA A 20 2.52 5.52 -6.37
CA ALA A 20 2.17 5.80 -4.98
C ALA A 20 1.74 7.26 -4.78
N ILE A 21 2.50 8.23 -5.32
CA ILE A 21 2.18 9.65 -5.18
C ILE A 21 0.76 9.95 -5.66
N LYS A 22 0.36 9.41 -6.81
CA LYS A 22 -0.95 9.67 -7.41
C LYS A 22 -2.06 8.77 -6.85
N GLY A 23 -1.73 7.51 -6.57
CA GLY A 23 -2.72 6.50 -6.18
C GLY A 23 -3.03 6.45 -4.69
N MET A 24 -2.16 7.00 -3.85
CA MET A 24 -2.29 7.00 -2.38
C MET A 24 -2.32 8.40 -1.78
N HIS A 25 -2.58 9.41 -2.61
CA HIS A 25 -2.71 10.81 -2.18
C HIS A 25 -1.57 11.30 -1.29
N LEU A 26 -0.30 10.92 -1.61
CA LEU A 26 0.85 11.37 -0.83
C LEU A 26 1.03 12.90 -0.85
N ASP A 27 0.41 13.58 -1.81
CA ASP A 27 0.30 15.04 -1.91
C ASP A 27 -0.51 15.67 -0.77
N TRP A 28 -1.29 14.88 -0.02
CA TRP A 28 -1.94 15.34 1.21
C TRP A 28 -0.93 15.55 2.36
N TYR A 29 0.18 14.82 2.33
CA TYR A 29 1.17 14.79 3.42
C TYR A 29 2.44 15.58 3.13
N ALA A 30 2.68 15.96 1.87
CA ALA A 30 3.88 16.66 1.44
C ALA A 30 3.56 17.72 0.38
N SER A 31 3.99 18.97 0.59
CA SER A 31 3.58 20.14 -0.22
C SER A 31 4.63 20.62 -1.22
N GLY A 32 5.88 20.24 -1.07
CA GLY A 32 7.00 20.74 -1.90
C GLY A 32 7.70 19.63 -2.68
N GLY A 33 8.38 19.99 -3.77
CA GLY A 33 9.06 19.03 -4.63
C GLY A 33 10.11 18.17 -3.91
N LEU A 34 10.92 18.76 -3.02
CA LEU A 34 11.91 18.03 -2.22
C LEU A 34 11.23 17.19 -1.13
N GLU A 35 10.26 17.75 -0.44
CA GLU A 35 9.50 17.07 0.60
C GLU A 35 8.77 15.85 0.01
N MET A 36 8.05 16.01 -1.09
CA MET A 36 7.40 14.94 -1.82
C MET A 36 8.40 13.85 -2.27
N TYR A 37 9.56 14.26 -2.74
CA TYR A 37 10.62 13.31 -3.12
C TYR A 37 11.07 12.46 -1.93
N LEU A 38 11.36 13.09 -0.78
CA LEU A 38 11.83 12.41 0.43
C LEU A 38 10.73 11.55 1.04
N TYR A 39 9.50 12.08 1.13
CA TYR A 39 8.35 11.36 1.69
C TYR A 39 7.95 10.15 0.84
N SER A 40 7.83 10.30 -0.48
CA SER A 40 7.53 9.17 -1.36
C SER A 40 8.63 8.09 -1.35
N LYS A 41 9.90 8.49 -1.14
CA LYS A 41 11.02 7.56 -0.98
C LYS A 41 10.96 6.83 0.36
N TYR A 42 10.62 7.54 1.44
CA TYR A 42 10.36 6.94 2.74
C TYR A 42 9.24 5.92 2.66
N PHE A 43 8.08 6.31 2.14
CA PHE A 43 6.91 5.46 1.99
C PHE A 43 7.25 4.19 1.18
N TRP A 44 7.88 4.35 0.02
CA TRP A 44 8.27 3.22 -0.81
C TRP A 44 9.25 2.27 -0.11
N TYR A 45 10.26 2.79 0.58
CA TYR A 45 11.21 1.94 1.29
C TYR A 45 10.58 1.25 2.50
N LEU A 46 9.63 1.89 3.16
CA LEU A 46 8.85 1.27 4.22
C LEU A 46 8.12 0.03 3.70
N GLU A 47 7.38 0.18 2.59
CA GLU A 47 6.56 -0.89 2.04
C GLU A 47 7.39 -2.01 1.40
N ILE A 48 8.39 -1.67 0.59
CA ILE A 48 9.18 -2.69 -0.13
C ILE A 48 10.09 -3.52 0.78
N THR A 49 10.56 -2.97 1.89
CA THR A 49 11.40 -3.72 2.85
C THR A 49 10.59 -4.72 3.68
N ARG A 50 9.30 -4.50 3.83
CA ARG A 50 8.36 -5.43 4.47
C ARG A 50 7.93 -6.55 3.50
N ALA A 51 7.92 -6.29 2.21
CA ALA A 51 7.32 -7.17 1.21
C ALA A 51 8.00 -8.54 1.14
N THR A 52 7.19 -9.59 1.18
CA THR A 52 7.56 -10.99 0.90
C THR A 52 7.23 -11.38 -0.54
N ARG A 53 6.30 -10.65 -1.18
CA ARG A 53 6.01 -10.70 -2.61
C ARG A 53 6.02 -9.29 -3.17
N ALA A 54 6.56 -9.15 -4.37
CA ALA A 54 6.62 -7.88 -5.08
C ALA A 54 6.31 -8.11 -6.56
N ILE A 55 5.03 -8.02 -6.93
CA ILE A 55 4.49 -8.39 -8.23
C ILE A 55 4.35 -7.12 -9.07
N GLY A 56 4.87 -7.13 -10.29
CA GLY A 56 4.74 -6.03 -11.25
C GLY A 56 4.03 -6.45 -12.52
N ALA A 57 3.18 -5.57 -13.03
CA ALA A 57 2.61 -5.67 -14.38
C ALA A 57 3.43 -4.80 -15.33
N TYR A 58 3.78 -5.37 -16.47
CA TYR A 58 4.63 -4.71 -17.48
C TYR A 58 3.96 -4.70 -18.84
N MET A 59 4.13 -3.61 -19.55
CA MET A 59 3.76 -3.46 -20.97
C MET A 59 4.93 -2.81 -21.71
N ASN A 60 5.38 -3.42 -22.79
CA ASN A 60 6.58 -2.98 -23.54
C ASN A 60 7.80 -2.77 -22.62
N ASN A 61 8.01 -3.67 -21.67
CA ASN A 61 9.08 -3.64 -20.67
C ASN A 61 9.00 -2.49 -19.64
N ALA A 62 8.00 -1.62 -19.71
CA ALA A 62 7.74 -0.57 -18.73
C ALA A 62 6.82 -1.09 -17.61
N LEU A 63 7.13 -0.77 -16.35
CA LEU A 63 6.24 -1.05 -15.21
C LEU A 63 4.98 -0.20 -15.34
N ILE A 64 3.80 -0.84 -15.25
CA ILE A 64 2.49 -0.20 -15.35
C ILE A 64 1.57 -0.48 -14.17
N GLY A 65 2.01 -1.31 -13.23
CA GLY A 65 1.32 -1.59 -11.99
C GLY A 65 2.19 -2.40 -11.05
N VAL A 66 1.94 -2.29 -9.75
CA VAL A 66 2.70 -2.99 -8.71
C VAL A 66 1.79 -3.34 -7.55
N LEU A 67 2.04 -4.53 -6.99
CA LEU A 67 1.37 -5.06 -5.82
C LEU A 67 2.44 -5.64 -4.89
N LEU A 68 2.42 -5.24 -3.60
CA LEU A 68 3.30 -5.76 -2.56
C LEU A 68 2.47 -6.44 -1.48
N VAL A 69 2.99 -7.55 -0.97
CA VAL A 69 2.38 -8.30 0.12
C VAL A 69 3.42 -8.64 1.17
N ASP A 70 3.06 -8.46 2.42
CA ASP A 70 3.82 -8.88 3.60
C ASP A 70 3.17 -10.12 4.22
N MET A 71 3.64 -11.31 3.84
CA MET A 71 3.15 -12.59 4.40
C MET A 71 3.91 -12.95 5.68
N ASP A 72 3.17 -13.43 6.68
CA ASP A 72 3.77 -13.92 7.92
C ASP A 72 4.69 -15.12 7.64
N ASN A 73 5.83 -15.14 8.33
CA ASN A 73 6.81 -16.23 8.25
C ASN A 73 7.43 -16.48 6.86
N GLN A 74 7.27 -15.57 5.89
CA GLN A 74 7.94 -15.67 4.59
C GLN A 74 9.16 -14.72 4.50
N PRO A 75 10.20 -15.06 3.71
CA PRO A 75 11.38 -14.23 3.55
C PRO A 75 11.08 -12.96 2.76
N LYS A 76 11.65 -11.82 3.17
CA LYS A 76 11.51 -10.55 2.45
C LYS A 76 12.25 -10.59 1.12
N VAL A 77 11.60 -10.06 0.05
CA VAL A 77 12.14 -10.05 -1.33
C VAL A 77 13.34 -9.11 -1.46
N PHE A 78 13.27 -7.95 -0.80
CA PHE A 78 14.34 -6.95 -0.84
C PHE A 78 14.88 -6.69 0.57
N ARG A 79 16.10 -7.18 0.83
CA ARG A 79 16.82 -6.90 2.09
C ARG A 79 17.89 -5.85 1.82
N SER A 80 17.85 -4.74 2.56
CA SER A 80 18.86 -3.69 2.47
C SER A 80 18.95 -2.94 3.80
N LEU A 81 20.11 -3.00 4.43
CA LEU A 81 20.38 -2.23 5.65
C LEU A 81 20.25 -0.73 5.40
N TRP A 82 20.63 -0.27 4.20
CA TRP A 82 20.49 1.13 3.80
C TRP A 82 19.05 1.61 3.75
N TYR A 83 18.14 0.82 3.17
CA TYR A 83 16.71 1.17 3.15
C TYR A 83 16.11 1.19 4.56
N SER A 84 16.47 0.21 5.38
CA SER A 84 16.01 0.16 6.77
C SER A 84 16.53 1.34 7.59
N LEU A 85 17.78 1.74 7.39
CA LEU A 85 18.36 2.92 8.04
C LEU A 85 17.66 4.21 7.59
N TYR A 86 17.43 4.35 6.29
CA TYR A 86 16.71 5.49 5.73
C TYR A 86 15.28 5.60 6.32
N VAL A 87 14.55 4.49 6.39
CA VAL A 87 13.20 4.45 6.98
C VAL A 87 13.22 4.89 8.44
N LYS A 88 14.16 4.37 9.26
CA LYS A 88 14.28 4.75 10.66
C LYS A 88 14.58 6.24 10.85
N LEU A 89 15.51 6.77 10.07
CA LEU A 89 15.87 8.20 10.13
C LEU A 89 14.71 9.09 9.68
N ALA A 90 14.07 8.76 8.57
CA ALA A 90 12.93 9.52 8.07
C ALA A 90 11.73 9.46 9.03
N ALA A 91 11.41 8.28 9.59
CA ALA A 91 10.37 8.13 10.61
C ALA A 91 10.64 8.99 11.85
N PHE A 92 11.89 9.05 12.30
CA PHE A 92 12.27 9.92 13.42
C PHE A 92 12.01 11.40 13.12
N ILE A 93 12.36 11.87 11.92
CA ILE A 93 12.13 13.26 11.49
C ILE A 93 10.63 13.56 11.37
N ILE A 94 9.86 12.65 10.76
CA ILE A 94 8.40 12.78 10.60
C ILE A 94 7.71 12.83 11.96
N ASN A 95 8.09 11.96 12.91
CA ASN A 95 7.52 11.94 14.25
C ASN A 95 7.78 13.22 15.07
N ILE A 96 8.85 13.95 14.76
CA ILE A 96 9.12 15.24 15.40
C ILE A 96 8.30 16.36 14.78
N GLY A 97 8.11 16.34 13.44
CA GLY A 97 7.53 17.45 12.68
C GLY A 97 6.03 17.34 12.39
N TYR A 98 5.46 16.12 12.33
CA TYR A 98 4.11 15.86 11.80
C TYR A 98 3.29 14.93 12.71
N LYS A 99 3.20 15.25 14.00
CA LYS A 99 2.60 14.34 15.00
C LYS A 99 1.11 14.01 14.81
N ASP A 100 0.30 14.89 14.19
CA ASP A 100 -1.15 14.80 14.34
C ASP A 100 -1.90 14.01 13.26
N ALA A 101 -1.59 14.19 11.96
CA ALA A 101 -2.37 13.57 10.89
C ALA A 101 -2.06 12.07 10.68
N SER A 102 -0.78 11.68 10.67
CA SER A 102 -0.40 10.27 10.51
C SER A 102 -0.79 9.43 11.73
N SER A 103 -0.77 10.02 12.95
CA SER A 103 -1.11 9.31 14.18
C SER A 103 -2.59 8.89 14.24
N THR A 104 -3.52 9.74 13.79
CA THR A 104 -4.95 9.45 13.80
C THR A 104 -5.32 8.32 12.82
N TYR A 105 -4.78 8.36 11.60
CA TYR A 105 -4.98 7.32 10.60
C TYR A 105 -4.38 5.98 11.05
N ASP A 106 -3.14 6.00 11.50
CA ASP A 106 -2.44 4.81 11.99
C ASP A 106 -3.11 4.19 13.20
N GLN A 107 -3.60 5.02 14.13
CA GLN A 107 -4.31 4.55 15.31
C GLN A 107 -5.63 3.88 14.93
N ALA A 108 -6.40 4.48 14.02
CA ALA A 108 -7.64 3.89 13.52
C ALA A 108 -7.38 2.51 12.89
N ASN A 109 -6.38 2.40 12.03
CA ASN A 109 -6.02 1.14 11.39
C ASN A 109 -5.55 0.07 12.40
N LYS A 110 -4.77 0.45 13.42
CA LYS A 110 -4.36 -0.47 14.50
C LYS A 110 -5.54 -1.01 15.28
N GLU A 111 -6.52 -0.16 15.61
CA GLU A 111 -7.72 -0.55 16.34
C GLU A 111 -8.61 -1.48 15.50
N LEU A 112 -8.80 -1.16 14.20
CA LEU A 112 -9.54 -2.01 13.27
C LEU A 112 -8.90 -3.40 13.16
N LEU A 113 -7.58 -3.44 12.99
CA LEU A 113 -6.86 -4.71 12.87
C LEU A 113 -6.89 -5.51 14.18
N ALA A 114 -6.71 -4.86 15.32
CA ALA A 114 -6.77 -5.53 16.63
C ALA A 114 -8.15 -6.16 16.87
N ALA A 115 -9.23 -5.42 16.59
CA ALA A 115 -10.59 -5.92 16.70
C ALA A 115 -10.87 -7.09 15.72
N TYR A 116 -10.28 -7.05 14.53
CA TYR A 116 -10.41 -8.12 13.55
C TYR A 116 -9.62 -9.36 13.95
N LYS A 117 -8.33 -9.23 14.32
CA LYS A 117 -7.46 -10.34 14.74
C LYS A 117 -7.93 -11.05 16.02
N ALA A 118 -8.73 -10.39 16.84
CA ALA A 118 -9.38 -11.04 17.99
C ALA A 118 -10.43 -12.10 17.59
N ARG A 119 -10.89 -12.09 16.31
CA ARG A 119 -11.95 -12.97 15.80
C ARG A 119 -11.48 -13.90 14.70
N LYS A 120 -10.45 -13.52 13.96
CA LYS A 120 -9.98 -14.24 12.78
C LYS A 120 -8.46 -14.10 12.64
N GLU A 121 -7.77 -15.21 12.50
CA GLU A 121 -6.36 -15.23 12.18
C GLU A 121 -6.14 -14.77 10.72
N THR A 122 -5.00 -14.12 10.47
CA THR A 122 -4.59 -13.64 9.16
C THR A 122 -3.19 -14.18 8.84
N ASP A 123 -2.91 -14.41 7.56
CA ASP A 123 -1.61 -14.89 7.09
C ASP A 123 -0.71 -13.76 6.56
N GLY A 124 -1.25 -12.56 6.34
CA GLY A 124 -0.47 -11.44 5.81
C GLY A 124 -1.29 -10.23 5.42
N GLU A 125 -0.59 -9.19 4.99
CA GLU A 125 -1.12 -7.88 4.57
C GLU A 125 -0.82 -7.61 3.10
N LEU A 126 -1.82 -7.25 2.30
CA LEU A 126 -1.59 -6.57 1.03
C LEU A 126 -1.26 -5.12 1.36
N ASN A 127 0.04 -4.82 1.48
CA ASN A 127 0.53 -3.57 2.05
C ASN A 127 0.71 -2.44 1.02
N PHE A 128 0.74 -2.77 -0.28
CA PHE A 128 0.83 -1.75 -1.33
C PHE A 128 0.19 -2.24 -2.62
N PHE A 129 -0.66 -1.41 -3.23
CA PHE A 129 -1.26 -1.72 -4.51
C PHE A 129 -1.52 -0.46 -5.33
N ALA A 130 -0.83 -0.30 -6.44
CA ALA A 130 -1.00 0.85 -7.32
C ALA A 130 -0.80 0.48 -8.79
N VAL A 131 -1.55 1.12 -9.66
CA VAL A 131 -1.42 1.00 -11.12
C VAL A 131 -1.16 2.38 -11.73
N ASP A 132 -0.57 2.41 -12.91
CA ASP A 132 -0.37 3.66 -13.63
C ASP A 132 -1.74 4.31 -13.94
N PRO A 133 -2.04 5.49 -13.41
CA PRO A 133 -3.34 6.15 -13.59
C PRO A 133 -3.60 6.56 -15.04
N ASN A 134 -2.59 6.59 -15.89
CA ASN A 134 -2.72 6.89 -17.32
C ASN A 134 -3.18 5.69 -18.14
N ILE A 135 -3.15 4.47 -17.56
CA ILE A 135 -3.53 3.24 -18.25
C ILE A 135 -4.87 2.75 -17.69
N LYS A 136 -5.95 3.08 -18.39
CA LYS A 136 -7.32 2.71 -18.03
C LYS A 136 -7.84 1.52 -18.84
N GLY A 137 -8.84 0.81 -18.29
CA GLY A 137 -9.63 -0.19 -19.02
C GLY A 137 -8.94 -1.52 -19.33
N LYS A 138 -7.70 -1.76 -18.82
CA LYS A 138 -6.95 -3.00 -19.11
C LYS A 138 -7.05 -4.05 -18.01
N GLY A 139 -7.83 -3.83 -16.97
CA GLY A 139 -7.99 -4.78 -15.88
C GLY A 139 -6.68 -5.08 -15.11
N LEU A 140 -5.72 -4.15 -15.11
CA LEU A 140 -4.39 -4.35 -14.51
C LEU A 140 -4.46 -4.75 -13.03
N GLY A 141 -5.33 -4.09 -12.28
CA GLY A 141 -5.56 -4.44 -10.88
C GLY A 141 -6.02 -5.89 -10.72
N THR A 142 -6.93 -6.34 -11.59
CA THR A 142 -7.40 -7.72 -11.60
C THR A 142 -6.28 -8.71 -11.93
N LEU A 143 -5.45 -8.41 -12.93
CA LEU A 143 -4.33 -9.29 -13.31
C LEU A 143 -3.32 -9.46 -12.18
N LEU A 144 -2.97 -8.36 -11.50
CA LEU A 144 -2.06 -8.40 -10.36
C LEU A 144 -2.66 -9.17 -9.18
N LEU A 145 -3.94 -8.97 -8.89
CA LEU A 145 -4.63 -9.66 -7.80
C LEU A 145 -4.79 -11.15 -8.09
N ASN A 146 -5.15 -11.53 -9.32
CA ASN A 146 -5.25 -12.94 -9.73
C ASN A 146 -3.89 -13.67 -9.59
N GLU A 147 -2.79 -12.98 -9.89
CA GLU A 147 -1.46 -13.57 -9.69
C GLU A 147 -1.15 -13.76 -8.20
N LEU A 148 -1.54 -12.79 -7.35
CA LEU A 148 -1.41 -12.94 -5.90
C LEU A 148 -2.24 -14.13 -5.39
N GLU A 149 -3.50 -14.24 -5.81
CA GLU A 149 -4.40 -15.35 -5.44
C GLU A 149 -3.80 -16.71 -5.84
N ARG A 150 -3.19 -16.77 -7.03
CA ARG A 150 -2.50 -17.99 -7.50
C ARG A 150 -1.30 -18.36 -6.63
N LEU A 151 -0.51 -17.36 -6.20
CA LEU A 151 0.71 -17.57 -5.42
C LEU A 151 0.44 -17.91 -3.94
N GLU A 152 -0.62 -17.33 -3.38
CA GLU A 152 -0.94 -17.44 -1.95
C GLU A 152 -2.28 -18.16 -1.71
N LYS A 153 -2.59 -19.15 -2.54
CA LYS A 153 -3.83 -19.95 -2.46
C LYS A 153 -4.06 -20.51 -1.06
N GLY A 154 -5.26 -20.34 -0.55
CA GLY A 154 -5.69 -20.77 0.78
C GLY A 154 -5.27 -19.84 1.92
N LYS A 155 -4.56 -18.74 1.62
CA LYS A 155 -4.13 -17.75 2.61
C LYS A 155 -5.18 -16.71 2.88
N HIS A 156 -5.30 -16.30 4.14
CA HIS A 156 -6.22 -15.26 4.58
C HIS A 156 -5.48 -13.92 4.71
N ILE A 157 -5.74 -12.98 3.79
CA ILE A 157 -5.04 -11.71 3.67
C ILE A 157 -5.97 -10.56 4.00
N TYR A 158 -5.44 -9.53 4.65
CA TYR A 158 -6.13 -8.26 4.88
C TYR A 158 -5.42 -7.11 4.17
N LEU A 159 -6.11 -5.98 4.03
CA LEU A 159 -5.56 -4.72 3.56
C LEU A 159 -6.26 -3.53 4.22
N PHE A 160 -5.53 -2.43 4.34
CA PHE A 160 -6.09 -1.14 4.71
C PHE A 160 -6.35 -0.29 3.46
N THR A 161 -7.42 0.46 3.52
CA THR A 161 -7.77 1.47 2.51
C THR A 161 -8.66 2.54 3.17
N ASP A 162 -9.13 3.51 2.40
CA ASP A 162 -9.98 4.57 2.90
C ASP A 162 -10.97 5.08 1.85
N SER A 163 -11.89 5.94 2.29
CA SER A 163 -12.93 6.52 1.43
C SER A 163 -12.40 7.48 0.35
N GLY A 164 -11.16 7.93 0.45
CA GLY A 164 -10.50 8.74 -0.58
C GLY A 164 -9.96 7.92 -1.75
N SER A 165 -9.88 6.60 -1.59
CA SER A 165 -9.38 5.67 -2.60
C SER A 165 -10.50 5.00 -3.41
N THR A 166 -10.13 4.19 -4.42
CA THR A 166 -11.07 3.36 -5.19
C THR A 166 -11.36 2.04 -4.45
N TYR A 167 -11.75 2.10 -3.17
CA TYR A 167 -11.93 0.94 -2.29
C TYR A 167 -12.99 -0.06 -2.78
N GLN A 168 -14.01 0.39 -3.56
CA GLN A 168 -15.03 -0.47 -4.16
C GLN A 168 -14.43 -1.55 -5.06
N PHE A 169 -13.21 -1.33 -5.57
CA PHE A 169 -12.48 -2.34 -6.32
C PHE A 169 -12.32 -3.63 -5.52
N TYR A 170 -12.02 -3.54 -4.23
CA TYR A 170 -11.82 -4.71 -3.38
C TYR A 170 -13.11 -5.50 -3.17
N SER A 171 -14.23 -4.82 -2.90
CA SER A 171 -15.54 -5.47 -2.80
C SER A 171 -15.90 -6.21 -4.10
N HIS A 172 -15.68 -5.59 -5.26
CA HIS A 172 -15.91 -6.22 -6.57
C HIS A 172 -14.97 -7.40 -6.86
N ARG A 173 -13.92 -7.59 -6.06
CA ARG A 173 -12.96 -8.71 -6.14
C ARG A 173 -13.16 -9.71 -5.03
N GLY A 174 -14.29 -9.65 -4.32
CA GLY A 174 -14.67 -10.61 -3.29
C GLY A 174 -13.91 -10.46 -1.98
N PHE A 175 -13.38 -9.27 -1.70
CA PHE A 175 -12.97 -8.91 -0.34
C PHE A 175 -14.17 -8.46 0.47
N ASP A 176 -14.23 -8.92 1.70
CA ASP A 176 -15.22 -8.50 2.69
C ASP A 176 -14.71 -7.25 3.44
N GLU A 177 -15.56 -6.25 3.60
CA GLU A 177 -15.30 -5.14 4.52
C GLU A 177 -15.50 -5.65 5.96
N VAL A 178 -14.42 -5.78 6.70
CA VAL A 178 -14.40 -6.38 8.05
C VAL A 178 -14.19 -5.37 9.16
N GLY A 179 -13.95 -4.12 8.81
CA GLY A 179 -13.83 -3.03 9.76
C GLY A 179 -13.95 -1.66 9.09
N ARG A 180 -14.57 -0.72 9.83
CA ARG A 180 -14.80 0.66 9.39
C ARG A 180 -14.64 1.61 10.57
N LYS A 181 -13.96 2.74 10.36
CA LYS A 181 -13.83 3.80 11.37
C LYS A 181 -13.72 5.16 10.70
N ASP A 182 -14.63 6.07 11.06
CA ASP A 182 -14.56 7.46 10.63
C ASP A 182 -13.54 8.23 11.47
N VAL A 183 -12.73 9.04 10.80
CA VAL A 183 -11.70 9.89 11.39
C VAL A 183 -11.74 11.28 10.76
N ALA A 184 -11.22 12.27 11.47
CA ALA A 184 -10.98 13.60 10.95
C ALA A 184 -9.47 13.85 10.94
N LEU A 185 -8.89 13.95 9.74
CA LEU A 185 -7.46 14.20 9.57
C LEU A 185 -7.18 15.70 9.51
N GLN A 186 -6.16 16.16 10.20
CA GLN A 186 -5.67 17.54 10.07
C GLN A 186 -4.64 17.60 8.95
N ILE A 187 -5.05 18.10 7.77
CA ILE A 187 -4.20 18.19 6.57
C ILE A 187 -4.06 19.66 6.20
N HIS A 188 -2.84 20.19 6.26
CA HIS A 188 -2.55 21.61 5.98
C HIS A 188 -3.47 22.60 6.72
N GLY A 189 -3.75 22.32 8.01
CA GLY A 189 -4.61 23.17 8.85
C GLY A 189 -6.11 23.09 8.53
N LYS A 190 -6.53 22.12 7.72
CA LYS A 190 -7.93 21.82 7.44
C LYS A 190 -8.31 20.45 7.97
N GLU A 191 -9.52 20.37 8.50
CA GLU A 191 -10.10 19.09 8.88
C GLU A 191 -10.69 18.39 7.64
N VAL A 192 -10.19 17.19 7.35
CA VAL A 192 -10.63 16.35 6.23
C VAL A 192 -11.27 15.09 6.80
N PRO A 193 -12.60 14.90 6.65
CA PRO A 193 -13.26 13.68 7.06
C PRO A 193 -12.83 12.53 6.15
N LEU A 194 -12.46 11.40 6.76
CA LEU A 194 -12.05 10.18 6.06
C LEU A 194 -12.60 8.96 6.78
N THR A 195 -13.02 7.95 6.03
CA THR A 195 -13.38 6.64 6.58
C THR A 195 -12.24 5.67 6.34
N CYS A 196 -11.58 5.21 7.40
CA CYS A 196 -10.62 4.11 7.35
C CYS A 196 -11.36 2.78 7.20
N LEU A 197 -10.91 1.92 6.30
CA LEU A 197 -11.54 0.65 5.95
C LEU A 197 -10.53 -0.49 6.05
N LEU A 198 -10.96 -1.59 6.66
CA LEU A 198 -10.22 -2.84 6.68
C LEU A 198 -10.99 -3.87 5.82
N PHE A 199 -10.33 -4.40 4.82
CA PHE A 199 -10.83 -5.47 3.98
C PHE A 199 -10.06 -6.75 4.19
N SER A 200 -10.71 -7.90 3.99
CA SER A 200 -10.02 -9.20 4.02
C SER A 200 -10.62 -10.19 3.02
N LYS A 201 -9.80 -11.18 2.63
CA LYS A 201 -10.21 -12.26 1.72
C LYS A 201 -9.37 -13.50 1.99
N THR A 202 -9.98 -14.67 1.86
CA THR A 202 -9.26 -15.95 1.75
C THR A 202 -9.15 -16.31 0.27
N PHE A 203 -7.92 -16.55 -0.22
CA PHE A 203 -7.62 -16.87 -1.62
C PHE A 203 -7.80 -18.35 -1.96
#